data_c325e4a134b2b27faabe24d329ac3156
#
_entry.id   c325e4a134b2b27faabe24d329ac3156
#
_cell.length_a   1.000
_cell.length_b   1.000
_cell.length_c   1.000
_cell.angle_alpha   90.00
_cell.angle_beta   90.00
_cell.angle_gamma   90.00
#
_symmetry.space_group_name_H-M   'P 1'
#
loop_
_entity.id
_entity.type
_entity.pdbx_description
1 polymer ?
#
loop_
_entity_poly.entity_id
_entity_poly.type
_entity_poly.pdbx_seq_one_letter_code
_entity_poly.pdbx_strand_id
1 'polypeptide(L)'
;MESNMGSKNKIYVAALPIVDIDFYSAQDVLDAHLEKAQKVGMVYFSTSNRLNYKKAQKVAKVLLVSKAFTYIADVVSYTYFATKTTPLDAADYAPRIFSNDEDHHWLKLANIRPISLDELNTFEMVNKKVQAQYNGVGNYIKNTGRLQVFYATKTF
;
A
#
# COMPACT_ATOMS: atom_id res chain seq x y z
N MET A 1 12.04 -4.38 32.21
CA MET A 1 11.80 -4.05 31.87
C MET A 1 11.37 -3.65 31.19
N GLU A 2 11.12 -3.18 31.13
CA GLU A 2 10.73 -2.78 30.73
C GLU A 2 10.47 -2.44 29.83
N SER A 3 11.00 -2.29 29.77
CA SER A 3 10.78 -1.95 29.03
C SER A 3 10.31 -2.05 28.14
N ASN A 4 10.50 -2.63 28.13
CA ASN A 4 9.74 -2.96 27.27
C ASN A 4 8.53 -2.44 27.04
N MET A 5 8.43 -1.95 27.65
CA MET A 5 7.26 -1.34 27.68
C MET A 5 7.13 -0.30 26.74
N GLY A 6 7.99 0.54 26.84
CA GLY A 6 8.10 1.50 25.83
C GLY A 6 8.32 0.87 24.49
N SER A 7 8.64 -0.38 24.52
CA SER A 7 8.92 -1.13 23.33
C SER A 7 7.64 -1.64 22.66
N LYS A 8 6.60 -0.84 22.67
CA LYS A 8 5.43 -1.16 21.90
C LYS A 8 5.81 -1.33 20.45
N ASN A 9 5.35 -2.42 19.87
CA ASN A 9 5.58 -2.68 18.46
C ASN A 9 4.86 -1.63 17.64
N LYS A 10 5.62 -0.93 16.81
CA LYS A 10 5.08 0.06 15.90
C LYS A 10 5.37 -0.42 14.48
N ILE A 11 4.34 -0.49 13.66
CA ILE A 11 4.52 -0.78 12.26
C ILE A 11 4.31 0.47 11.42
N TYR A 12 5.07 0.55 10.33
CA TYR A 12 4.93 1.59 9.33
C TYR A 12 4.14 1.06 8.15
N VAL A 13 3.25 1.89 7.62
CA VAL A 13 2.34 1.53 6.56
C VAL A 13 2.40 2.63 5.50
N ALA A 14 2.41 2.23 4.24
CA ALA A 14 2.25 3.16 3.13
C ALA A 14 0.88 2.95 2.51
N ALA A 15 0.19 4.03 2.21
CA ALA A 15 -1.08 3.95 1.49
C ALA A 15 -0.82 4.29 0.02
N LEU A 16 -1.27 3.39 -0.85
CA LEU A 16 -1.09 3.48 -2.29
C LEU A 16 -2.46 3.62 -2.93
N PRO A 17 -2.80 4.82 -3.42
CA PRO A 17 -4.08 4.99 -4.12
C PRO A 17 -4.11 4.15 -5.39
N ILE A 18 -5.23 3.48 -5.61
CA ILE A 18 -5.49 2.78 -6.86
C ILE A 18 -6.44 3.65 -7.68
N VAL A 19 -6.05 3.93 -8.91
CA VAL A 19 -6.79 4.82 -9.81
C VAL A 19 -7.15 4.09 -11.10
N ASP A 20 -8.06 4.68 -11.86
CA ASP A 20 -8.37 4.17 -13.19
C ASP A 20 -7.13 4.29 -14.09
N ILE A 21 -6.86 3.26 -14.88
CA ILE A 21 -5.72 3.21 -15.80
C ILE A 21 -6.26 2.79 -17.17
N ASP A 22 -6.14 3.67 -18.15
CA ASP A 22 -6.59 3.42 -19.52
C ASP A 22 -8.04 2.90 -19.55
N PHE A 23 -8.22 1.64 -19.94
CA PHE A 23 -9.54 1.01 -20.03
C PHE A 23 -9.96 0.29 -18.75
N TYR A 24 -9.12 0.36 -17.69
CA TYR A 24 -9.36 -0.37 -16.46
C TYR A 24 -9.80 0.59 -15.36
N SER A 25 -10.89 0.28 -14.68
CA SER A 25 -11.30 1.02 -13.49
C SER A 25 -10.39 0.67 -12.31
N ALA A 26 -10.40 1.50 -11.26
CA ALA A 26 -9.68 1.18 -10.04
C ALA A 26 -10.08 -0.20 -9.48
N GLN A 27 -11.36 -0.56 -9.59
CA GLN A 27 -11.86 -1.88 -9.16
C GLN A 27 -11.25 -2.99 -10.02
N ASP A 28 -11.16 -2.79 -11.33
CA ASP A 28 -10.53 -3.77 -12.24
C ASP A 28 -9.06 -3.97 -11.88
N VAL A 29 -8.36 -2.89 -11.57
CA VAL A 29 -6.95 -2.94 -11.17
C VAL A 29 -6.80 -3.73 -9.87
N LEU A 30 -7.63 -3.44 -8.87
CA LEU A 30 -7.63 -4.19 -7.62
C LEU A 30 -7.92 -5.68 -7.87
N ASP A 31 -8.96 -5.98 -8.64
CA ASP A 31 -9.37 -7.35 -8.91
C ASP A 31 -8.28 -8.15 -9.60
N ALA A 32 -7.53 -7.53 -10.52
CA ALA A 32 -6.41 -8.17 -11.19
C ALA A 32 -5.31 -8.58 -10.19
N HIS A 33 -5.04 -7.71 -9.21
CA HIS A 33 -4.06 -8.02 -8.16
C HIS A 33 -4.56 -9.12 -7.22
N LEU A 34 -5.85 -9.06 -6.83
CA LEU A 34 -6.44 -10.09 -5.97
C LEU A 34 -6.42 -11.46 -6.64
N GLU A 35 -6.77 -11.50 -7.92
CA GLU A 35 -6.77 -12.75 -8.69
C GLU A 35 -5.38 -13.37 -8.75
N LYS A 36 -4.37 -12.56 -9.05
CA LYS A 36 -2.98 -13.04 -9.13
C LYS A 36 -2.48 -13.53 -7.78
N ALA A 37 -2.75 -12.79 -6.71
CA ALA A 37 -2.36 -13.16 -5.36
C ALA A 37 -3.01 -14.48 -4.94
N GLN A 38 -4.28 -14.67 -5.28
CA GLN A 38 -4.99 -15.91 -4.97
C GLN A 38 -4.38 -17.09 -5.72
N LYS A 39 -3.95 -16.87 -6.97
CA LYS A 39 -3.46 -17.92 -7.83
C LYS A 39 -2.06 -18.39 -7.45
N VAL A 40 -1.16 -17.47 -7.10
CA VAL A 40 0.26 -17.80 -6.87
C VAL A 40 0.75 -17.43 -5.46
N GLY A 41 -0.12 -16.93 -4.60
CA GLY A 41 0.20 -16.64 -3.20
C GLY A 41 0.75 -15.24 -2.93
N MET A 42 1.25 -14.57 -3.94
CA MET A 42 1.81 -13.21 -3.84
C MET A 42 1.54 -12.48 -5.13
N VAL A 43 1.61 -11.15 -5.08
CA VAL A 43 1.45 -10.35 -6.29
C VAL A 43 2.34 -9.11 -6.22
N TYR A 44 2.95 -8.74 -7.34
CA TYR A 44 3.63 -7.46 -7.46
C TYR A 44 2.61 -6.33 -7.64
N PHE A 45 2.82 -5.28 -6.87
CA PHE A 45 2.22 -3.98 -7.11
C PHE A 45 3.36 -3.02 -7.47
N SER A 46 3.24 -2.32 -8.59
CA SER A 46 4.29 -1.42 -9.03
C SER A 46 3.79 0.01 -9.15
N THR A 47 4.68 0.95 -8.91
CA THR A 47 4.37 2.36 -9.07
C THR A 47 5.64 3.15 -9.33
N SER A 48 5.53 4.21 -10.10
CA SER A 48 6.57 5.23 -10.24
C SER A 48 6.15 6.54 -9.59
N ASN A 49 5.03 6.54 -8.86
CA ASN A 49 4.57 7.69 -8.11
C ASN A 49 5.50 7.98 -6.92
N ARG A 50 5.19 9.05 -6.21
CA ARG A 50 6.05 9.61 -5.16
C ARG A 50 6.16 8.74 -3.91
N LEU A 51 6.66 7.54 -4.08
CA LEU A 51 7.00 6.68 -2.97
C LEU A 51 8.47 6.93 -2.61
N ASN A 52 8.75 7.32 -1.38
CA ASN A 52 10.10 7.56 -0.94
C ASN A 52 10.75 6.22 -0.62
N TYR A 53 11.83 5.86 -1.34
CA TYR A 53 12.42 4.53 -1.20
C TYR A 53 13.01 4.28 0.20
N LYS A 54 13.49 5.32 0.87
CA LYS A 54 14.03 5.17 2.23
C LYS A 54 12.92 4.82 3.23
N LYS A 55 11.77 5.48 3.10
CA LYS A 55 10.60 5.17 3.92
C LYS A 55 9.99 3.84 3.53
N ALA A 56 9.92 3.56 2.24
CA ALA A 56 9.30 2.33 1.73
C ALA A 56 10.01 1.07 2.23
N GLN A 57 11.32 1.13 2.44
CA GLN A 57 12.07 -0.01 2.98
C GLN A 57 11.63 -0.41 4.39
N LYS A 58 11.01 0.51 5.14
CA LYS A 58 10.58 0.27 6.51
C LYS A 58 9.12 -0.17 6.60
N VAL A 59 8.41 -0.15 5.48
CA VAL A 59 6.98 -0.41 5.45
C VAL A 59 6.72 -1.91 5.60
N ALA A 60 5.93 -2.28 6.59
CA ALA A 60 5.55 -3.67 6.84
C ALA A 60 4.26 -4.05 6.12
N LYS A 61 3.38 -3.08 5.91
CA LYS A 61 2.09 -3.29 5.26
C LYS A 61 1.79 -2.12 4.34
N VAL A 62 0.95 -2.37 3.33
CA VAL A 62 0.43 -1.31 2.48
C VAL A 62 -1.08 -1.29 2.56
N LEU A 63 -1.65 -0.10 2.36
CA LEU A 63 -3.07 0.08 2.16
C LEU A 63 -3.29 0.34 0.68
N LEU A 64 -4.21 -0.41 0.09
CA LEU A 64 -4.64 -0.21 -1.30
C LEU A 64 -5.99 0.48 -1.21
N VAL A 65 -6.04 1.74 -1.61
CA VAL A 65 -7.18 2.60 -1.28
C VAL A 65 -7.75 3.31 -2.49
N SER A 66 -9.06 3.48 -2.45
CA SER A 66 -9.80 4.37 -3.34
C SER A 66 -11.01 4.89 -2.55
N LYS A 67 -11.79 5.76 -3.16
CA LYS A 67 -13.05 6.18 -2.50
C LYS A 67 -14.07 5.05 -2.42
N ALA A 68 -13.89 4.00 -3.23
CA ALA A 68 -14.83 2.87 -3.29
C ALA A 68 -14.41 1.68 -2.44
N PHE A 69 -13.13 1.58 -2.06
CA PHE A 69 -12.65 0.41 -1.32
C PHE A 69 -11.39 0.72 -0.51
N THR A 70 -11.17 -0.07 0.53
CA THR A 70 -9.93 -0.04 1.33
C THR A 70 -9.50 -1.46 1.62
N TYR A 71 -8.25 -1.77 1.27
CA TYR A 71 -7.63 -3.08 1.49
C TYR A 71 -6.29 -2.90 2.18
N ILE A 72 -5.86 -3.92 2.89
CA ILE A 72 -4.54 -3.96 3.52
C ILE A 72 -3.82 -5.21 3.07
N ALA A 73 -2.51 -5.12 2.89
CA ALA A 73 -1.69 -6.25 2.47
C ALA A 73 -0.37 -6.25 3.23
N ASP A 74 0.19 -7.45 3.38
CA ASP A 74 1.52 -7.60 3.96
C ASP A 74 2.57 -7.41 2.87
N VAL A 75 3.65 -6.71 3.18
CA VAL A 75 4.78 -6.53 2.26
C VAL A 75 5.74 -7.70 2.45
N VAL A 76 5.89 -8.52 1.41
CA VAL A 76 6.85 -9.62 1.40
C VAL A 76 8.23 -9.10 1.05
N SER A 77 8.32 -8.22 0.05
CA SER A 77 9.57 -7.60 -0.34
C SER A 77 9.30 -6.28 -1.05
N TYR A 78 10.30 -5.43 -1.03
CA TYR A 78 10.27 -4.16 -1.74
C TYR A 78 11.57 -4.01 -2.52
N THR A 79 11.45 -3.65 -3.80
CA THR A 79 12.60 -3.41 -4.67
C THR A 79 12.47 -2.03 -5.30
N TYR A 80 13.54 -1.27 -5.23
CA TYR A 80 13.64 0.04 -5.87
C TYR A 80 14.63 -0.03 -7.03
N PHE A 81 14.22 0.48 -8.18
CA PHE A 81 15.10 0.63 -9.35
C PHE A 81 15.28 2.12 -9.64
N ALA A 82 16.53 2.58 -9.66
CA ALA A 82 16.84 3.98 -9.98
C ALA A 82 16.38 4.35 -11.39
N THR A 83 16.44 3.39 -12.32
CA THR A 83 15.87 3.51 -13.66
C THR A 83 14.64 2.61 -13.71
N LYS A 84 13.53 3.11 -14.26
CA LYS A 84 12.29 2.32 -14.38
C LYS A 84 12.58 0.97 -15.03
N THR A 85 12.25 -0.10 -14.34
CA THR A 85 12.64 -1.46 -14.72
C THR A 85 11.50 -2.43 -14.43
N THR A 86 11.47 -3.52 -15.17
CA THR A 86 10.59 -4.66 -14.92
C THR A 86 11.42 -5.75 -14.24
N PRO A 87 11.03 -6.25 -13.05
CA PRO A 87 11.77 -7.34 -12.40
C PRO A 87 11.78 -8.61 -13.25
N LEU A 88 12.81 -9.42 -13.10
CA LEU A 88 12.96 -10.65 -13.86
C LEU A 88 11.81 -11.63 -13.63
N ASP A 89 11.22 -11.63 -12.43
CA ASP A 89 10.13 -12.53 -12.07
C ASP A 89 8.73 -11.88 -12.20
N ALA A 90 8.62 -10.75 -12.90
CA ALA A 90 7.35 -10.06 -13.06
C ALA A 90 6.30 -10.93 -13.76
N ALA A 91 6.71 -11.76 -14.71
CA ALA A 91 5.78 -12.64 -15.40
C ALA A 91 5.12 -13.65 -14.44
N ASP A 92 5.83 -14.03 -13.37
CA ASP A 92 5.32 -14.99 -12.39
C ASP A 92 4.41 -14.36 -11.36
N TYR A 93 4.65 -13.11 -10.98
CA TYR A 93 4.00 -12.49 -9.83
C TYR A 93 3.22 -11.22 -10.14
N ALA A 94 3.41 -10.56 -11.27
CA ALA A 94 2.62 -9.39 -11.63
C ALA A 94 1.31 -9.81 -12.31
N PRO A 95 0.23 -9.05 -12.15
CA PRO A 95 -0.95 -9.26 -12.97
C PRO A 95 -0.56 -9.17 -14.44
N ARG A 96 -1.16 -10.01 -15.28
CA ARG A 96 -0.78 -10.10 -16.69
C ARG A 96 -0.74 -8.76 -17.39
N ILE A 97 -1.73 -7.91 -17.11
CA ILE A 97 -1.84 -6.59 -17.74
C ILE A 97 -0.72 -5.63 -17.31
N PHE A 98 -0.03 -5.91 -16.21
CA PHE A 98 1.07 -5.10 -15.68
C PHE A 98 2.43 -5.80 -15.73
N SER A 99 2.51 -7.00 -16.30
CA SER A 99 3.73 -7.82 -16.22
C SER A 99 4.91 -7.26 -17.03
N ASN A 100 4.64 -6.31 -17.93
CA ASN A 100 5.69 -5.65 -18.71
C ASN A 100 5.88 -4.19 -18.33
N ASP A 101 5.24 -3.74 -17.25
CA ASP A 101 5.38 -2.37 -16.79
C ASP A 101 6.81 -2.11 -16.32
N GLU A 102 7.28 -0.88 -16.55
CA GLU A 102 8.57 -0.42 -16.08
C GLU A 102 8.35 0.65 -15.04
N ASP A 103 8.67 0.35 -13.80
CA ASP A 103 8.45 1.23 -12.67
C ASP A 103 9.67 1.29 -11.77
N HIS A 104 9.75 2.34 -10.95
CA HIS A 104 10.81 2.48 -9.95
C HIS A 104 10.58 1.59 -8.73
N HIS A 105 9.33 1.41 -8.33
CA HIS A 105 8.98 0.73 -7.07
C HIS A 105 8.17 -0.52 -7.35
N TRP A 106 8.64 -1.64 -6.82
CA TRP A 106 7.96 -2.93 -6.93
C TRP A 106 7.81 -3.55 -5.56
N LEU A 107 6.56 -3.76 -5.14
CA LEU A 107 6.27 -4.39 -3.85
C LEU A 107 5.61 -5.73 -4.09
N LYS A 108 6.19 -6.80 -3.53
CA LYS A 108 5.51 -8.08 -3.47
C LYS A 108 4.59 -8.08 -2.28
N LEU A 109 3.33 -8.32 -2.52
CA LEU A 109 2.27 -8.27 -1.51
C LEU A 109 1.67 -9.65 -1.32
N ALA A 110 1.30 -9.95 -0.08
CA ALA A 110 0.57 -11.16 0.26
C ALA A 110 -0.55 -10.82 1.22
N ASN A 111 -1.46 -11.76 1.38
CA ASN A 111 -2.52 -11.65 2.38
C ASN A 111 -3.33 -10.36 2.22
N ILE A 112 -3.75 -10.08 1.00
CA ILE A 112 -4.54 -8.90 0.67
C ILE A 112 -5.97 -9.12 1.15
N ARG A 113 -6.50 -8.21 1.96
CA ARG A 113 -7.81 -8.35 2.57
C ARG A 113 -8.47 -7.00 2.79
N PRO A 114 -9.81 -6.95 2.83
CA PRO A 114 -10.49 -5.69 3.13
C PRO A 114 -10.18 -5.21 4.54
N ILE A 115 -10.20 -3.90 4.73
CA ILE A 115 -10.10 -3.28 6.05
C ILE A 115 -11.11 -2.13 6.10
N SER A 116 -11.85 -2.05 7.21
CA SER A 116 -12.86 -1.01 7.36
C SER A 116 -12.25 0.35 7.67
N LEU A 117 -12.98 1.40 7.35
CA LEU A 117 -12.55 2.77 7.70
C LEU A 117 -12.45 2.94 9.22
N ASP A 118 -13.35 2.30 9.98
CA ASP A 118 -13.29 2.35 11.43
C ASP A 118 -12.02 1.73 11.97
N GLU A 119 -11.64 0.57 11.44
CA GLU A 119 -10.38 -0.07 11.84
C GLU A 119 -9.18 0.78 11.44
N LEU A 120 -9.22 1.44 10.28
CA LEU A 120 -8.16 2.33 9.84
C LEU A 120 -8.01 3.55 10.74
N ASN A 121 -9.04 3.94 11.49
CA ASN A 121 -8.93 5.04 12.46
C ASN A 121 -8.05 4.68 13.66
N THR A 122 -7.65 3.42 13.82
CA THR A 122 -6.65 3.04 14.81
C THR A 122 -5.22 3.30 14.35
N PHE A 123 -5.05 3.70 13.09
CA PHE A 123 -3.75 4.09 12.53
C PHE A 123 -3.60 5.61 12.61
N GLU A 124 -2.38 6.08 12.84
CA GLU A 124 -2.07 7.51 12.86
C GLU A 124 -1.35 7.92 11.58
N MET A 125 -1.74 9.07 11.04
CA MET A 125 -0.98 9.69 9.95
C MET A 125 0.39 10.10 10.46
N VAL A 126 1.43 9.82 9.68
CA VAL A 126 2.78 10.31 9.99
C VAL A 126 2.82 11.84 9.95
N ASN A 127 2.08 12.44 9.02
CA ASN A 127 1.94 13.90 8.97
C ASN A 127 1.06 14.36 10.12
N LYS A 128 1.67 15.05 11.09
CA LYS A 128 0.98 15.45 12.32
C LYS A 128 -0.14 16.44 12.09
N LYS A 129 -0.02 17.32 11.11
CA LYS A 129 -1.09 18.27 10.78
C LYS A 129 -2.31 17.56 10.25
N VAL A 130 -2.09 16.58 9.37
CA VAL A 130 -3.18 15.80 8.80
C VAL A 130 -3.83 14.94 9.88
N GLN A 131 -3.04 14.34 10.77
CA GLN A 131 -3.57 13.58 11.88
C GLN A 131 -4.46 14.45 12.78
N ALA A 132 -4.01 15.66 13.10
CA ALA A 132 -4.79 16.58 13.91
C ALA A 132 -6.09 17.01 13.23
N GLN A 133 -6.05 17.18 11.91
CA GLN A 133 -7.22 17.62 11.14
C GLN A 133 -8.30 16.54 11.05
N TYR A 134 -7.89 15.29 10.76
CA TYR A 134 -8.85 14.21 10.48
C TYR A 134 -9.02 13.21 11.62
N ASN A 135 -8.09 13.16 12.54
CA ASN A 135 -8.13 12.29 13.73
C ASN A 135 -8.26 10.81 13.38
N GLY A 136 -7.57 10.37 12.34
CA GLY A 136 -7.52 8.97 11.95
C GLY A 136 -7.41 8.78 10.46
N VAL A 137 -6.79 7.67 10.08
CA VAL A 137 -6.56 7.33 8.67
C VAL A 137 -7.87 7.11 7.92
N GLY A 138 -8.83 6.40 8.56
CA GLY A 138 -10.14 6.15 7.93
C GLY A 138 -10.89 7.46 7.66
N ASN A 139 -10.88 8.38 8.62
CA ASN A 139 -11.52 9.69 8.45
C ASN A 139 -10.85 10.49 7.33
N TYR A 140 -9.52 10.40 7.23
CA TYR A 140 -8.78 11.06 6.16
C TYR A 140 -9.20 10.52 4.80
N ILE A 141 -9.22 9.19 4.63
CA ILE A 141 -9.61 8.55 3.35
C ILE A 141 -11.03 8.96 2.97
N LYS A 142 -11.95 8.96 3.94
CA LYS A 142 -13.34 9.27 3.69
C LYS A 142 -13.55 10.73 3.27
N ASN A 143 -12.83 11.65 3.90
CA ASN A 143 -13.14 13.08 3.83
C ASN A 143 -12.16 13.91 3.00
N THR A 144 -10.97 13.40 2.67
CA THR A 144 -10.04 14.16 1.84
C THR A 144 -10.58 14.31 0.42
N GLY A 145 -10.33 15.46 -0.18
CA GLY A 145 -10.75 15.70 -1.56
C GLY A 145 -9.94 14.92 -2.59
N ARG A 146 -8.71 14.54 -2.23
CA ARG A 146 -7.83 13.84 -3.16
C ARG A 146 -6.94 12.86 -2.40
N LEU A 147 -7.01 11.58 -2.77
CA LEU A 147 -6.13 10.56 -2.22
C LEU A 147 -4.77 10.64 -2.92
N GLN A 148 -3.73 10.67 -2.12
CA GLN A 148 -2.34 10.62 -2.57
C GLN A 148 -1.61 9.57 -1.75
N VAL A 149 -0.38 9.23 -2.12
CA VAL A 149 0.46 8.38 -1.27
C VAL A 149 0.65 9.06 0.08
N PHE A 150 0.43 8.32 1.14
CA PHE A 150 0.71 8.80 2.48
C PHE A 150 1.25 7.66 3.35
N TYR A 151 1.83 8.03 4.47
CA TYR A 151 2.38 7.06 5.43
C TYR A 151 1.63 7.16 6.75
N ALA A 152 1.49 6.02 7.40
CA ALA A 152 0.82 5.92 8.68
C ALA A 152 1.55 4.92 9.56
N THR A 153 1.21 4.95 10.85
CA THR A 153 1.75 4.00 11.81
C THR A 153 0.64 3.42 12.64
N LYS A 154 0.87 2.23 13.14
CA LYS A 154 0.02 1.61 14.15
C LYS A 154 0.89 1.04 15.25
N THR A 155 0.50 1.31 16.49
CA THR A 155 1.18 0.79 17.68
C THR A 155 0.35 -0.34 18.27
N PHE A 156 1.00 -1.41 18.60
CA PHE A 156 0.37 -2.60 19.22
C PHE A 156 0.74 -2.70 20.69
#